data_491d83daf5c6e7d274d05fb47e271c7c
#
_entry.id   491d83daf5c6e7d274d05fb47e271c7c
#
_cell.length_a   1.000
_cell.length_b   1.000
_cell.length_c   1.000
_cell.angle_alpha   90.00
_cell.angle_beta   90.00
_cell.angle_gamma   90.00
#
_symmetry.space_group_name_H-M   'P 1'
#
loop_
_entity.id
_entity.type
_entity.pdbx_description
1 polymer ?
#
loop_
_entity_poly.entity_id
_entity_poly.type
_entity_poly.pdbx_seq_one_letter_code
_entity_poly.pdbx_strand_id
1 'polypeptide(L)'
;MTKALFKLFILFIACSTAISCSEQDSPELPDNPGNTNQGIASIDQTQINANGGGFIIRVKADGTWQASSSETWCTLSRTSGNGNGSISGYMKANTGAERSVIITITAGKEEAKFTLKQLAGNGSNPVPDPEKPSGYASMLEIPALKGGSMNQFITHTTKRNGKDYPTYSLEYSYKYKHSYWIAYRFDNTTGGNVGRNEAYKPDPELPSQYAAKHNDYTNSGYTRGHLCASSDRQYSKEANQQTFYMSNISPQSGNGFNQSGSAWNTGEDKVQAWGYNISRSTDTLYVVKGGTIGEGMIKGY
;
A
#
# COMPACT_ATOMS: atom_id res chain seq x y z
N MET A 1 -65.68 -35.19 -1.95
CA MET A 1 -64.67 -34.24 -1.45
C MET A 1 -63.37 -34.51 -2.22
N THR A 2 -63.19 -33.89 -3.36
CA THR A 2 -62.10 -34.13 -4.28
C THR A 2 -61.09 -32.96 -4.18
N LYS A 3 -59.90 -33.25 -3.72
CA LYS A 3 -58.78 -32.28 -3.67
C LYS A 3 -58.15 -32.14 -5.06
N ALA A 4 -58.26 -30.98 -5.64
CA ALA A 4 -57.57 -30.63 -6.89
C ALA A 4 -56.12 -30.36 -6.61
N LEU A 5 -55.22 -31.08 -7.30
CA LEU A 5 -53.75 -30.93 -7.27
C LEU A 5 -53.33 -29.97 -8.39
N PHE A 6 -52.91 -28.76 -8.04
CA PHE A 6 -52.34 -27.81 -9.00
C PHE A 6 -50.87 -28.18 -9.25
N LYS A 7 -50.56 -28.69 -10.44
CA LYS A 7 -49.18 -28.85 -10.91
C LYS A 7 -48.73 -27.57 -11.61
N LEU A 8 -47.79 -26.88 -10.99
CA LEU A 8 -47.08 -25.76 -11.59
C LEU A 8 -45.98 -26.30 -12.50
N PHE A 9 -46.12 -26.12 -13.79
CA PHE A 9 -45.08 -26.40 -14.78
C PHE A 9 -44.19 -25.16 -14.89
N ILE A 10 -42.94 -25.27 -14.44
CA ILE A 10 -41.89 -24.25 -14.68
C ILE A 10 -41.17 -24.66 -15.96
N LEU A 11 -41.39 -23.90 -17.05
CA LEU A 11 -40.69 -24.04 -18.32
C LEU A 11 -39.32 -23.35 -18.20
N PHE A 12 -38.24 -24.13 -18.12
CA PHE A 12 -36.90 -23.62 -18.28
C PHE A 12 -36.61 -23.40 -19.76
N ILE A 13 -36.57 -22.14 -20.19
CA ILE A 13 -35.99 -21.76 -21.47
C ILE A 13 -34.49 -21.59 -21.26
N ALA A 14 -33.73 -22.60 -21.71
CA ALA A 14 -32.27 -22.47 -21.80
C ALA A 14 -31.94 -21.56 -23.00
N CYS A 15 -31.69 -20.28 -22.73
CA CYS A 15 -31.13 -19.38 -23.71
C CYS A 15 -29.60 -19.51 -23.64
N SER A 16 -29.03 -20.34 -24.52
CA SER A 16 -27.58 -20.44 -24.72
C SER A 16 -27.13 -19.22 -25.54
N THR A 17 -26.86 -18.12 -24.85
CA THR A 17 -26.05 -17.04 -25.41
C THR A 17 -24.61 -17.35 -25.13
N ALA A 18 -23.85 -17.66 -26.17
CA ALA A 18 -22.38 -17.65 -26.11
C ALA A 18 -21.94 -16.23 -25.75
N ILE A 19 -21.57 -16.02 -24.50
CA ILE A 19 -20.88 -14.81 -24.08
C ILE A 19 -19.45 -14.98 -24.52
N SER A 20 -19.11 -14.38 -25.67
CA SER A 20 -17.74 -14.06 -25.99
C SER A 20 -17.23 -13.15 -24.86
N CYS A 21 -16.27 -13.61 -24.06
CA CYS A 21 -15.47 -12.74 -23.22
C CYS A 21 -14.66 -11.82 -24.15
N SER A 22 -15.22 -10.65 -24.47
CA SER A 22 -14.40 -9.52 -24.83
C SER A 22 -13.66 -9.11 -23.56
N GLU A 23 -12.35 -9.03 -23.63
CA GLU A 23 -11.53 -8.36 -22.62
C GLU A 23 -12.16 -6.98 -22.38
N GLN A 24 -12.75 -6.82 -21.20
CA GLN A 24 -13.29 -5.55 -20.79
C GLN A 24 -12.08 -4.72 -20.37
N ASP A 25 -11.71 -3.78 -21.25
CA ASP A 25 -10.76 -2.72 -20.92
C ASP A 25 -11.15 -2.16 -19.56
N SER A 26 -10.23 -2.24 -18.62
CA SER A 26 -10.37 -1.55 -17.34
C SER A 26 -10.62 -0.07 -17.65
N PRO A 27 -11.60 0.59 -17.01
CA PRO A 27 -11.90 1.97 -17.29
C PRO A 27 -10.61 2.80 -17.12
N GLU A 28 -10.21 3.51 -18.16
CA GLU A 28 -9.15 4.51 -18.09
C GLU A 28 -9.51 5.47 -16.95
N LEU A 29 -8.64 5.52 -15.95
CA LEU A 29 -8.74 6.55 -14.93
C LEU A 29 -8.62 7.91 -15.63
N PRO A 30 -9.43 8.92 -15.23
CA PRO A 30 -9.40 10.23 -15.86
C PRO A 30 -7.98 10.78 -15.87
N ASP A 31 -7.60 11.38 -17.00
CA ASP A 31 -6.29 11.99 -17.22
C ASP A 31 -5.93 12.90 -16.05
N ASN A 32 -5.01 12.43 -15.22
CA ASN A 32 -4.35 13.26 -14.23
C ASN A 32 -3.38 14.17 -15.00
N PRO A 33 -3.39 15.49 -14.82
CA PRO A 33 -2.53 16.42 -15.57
C PRO A 33 -1.02 16.19 -15.44
N GLY A 34 -0.60 15.18 -14.68
CA GLY A 34 0.78 14.71 -14.60
C GLY A 34 1.09 13.43 -15.40
N ASN A 35 0.11 12.79 -16.04
CA ASN A 35 0.32 11.52 -16.75
C ASN A 35 0.90 11.77 -18.15
N THR A 36 2.15 11.38 -18.35
CA THR A 36 2.83 11.44 -19.67
C THR A 36 2.87 10.05 -20.27
N ASN A 37 2.28 9.88 -21.45
CA ASN A 37 2.29 8.65 -22.24
C ASN A 37 3.31 8.77 -23.39
N GLN A 38 4.19 7.79 -23.54
CA GLN A 38 5.16 7.67 -24.62
C GLN A 38 5.15 6.24 -25.19
N GLY A 39 4.12 5.91 -25.97
CA GLY A 39 4.02 4.61 -26.63
C GLY A 39 4.06 3.43 -25.67
N ILE A 40 5.23 2.81 -25.51
CA ILE A 40 5.47 1.62 -24.68
C ILE A 40 5.42 1.87 -23.16
N ALA A 41 5.36 3.12 -22.71
CA ALA A 41 5.31 3.41 -21.29
C ALA A 41 4.56 4.71 -20.97
N SER A 42 4.03 4.77 -19.75
CA SER A 42 3.45 5.99 -19.18
C SER A 42 3.94 6.20 -17.75
N ILE A 43 3.99 7.45 -17.30
CA ILE A 43 4.40 7.81 -15.94
C ILE A 43 3.30 8.65 -15.28
N ASP A 44 3.07 8.46 -13.99
CA ASP A 44 1.99 9.11 -13.24
C ASP A 44 2.28 10.55 -12.85
N GLN A 45 3.55 10.96 -12.80
CA GLN A 45 3.96 12.32 -12.50
C GLN A 45 5.38 12.60 -13.01
N THR A 46 5.64 13.85 -13.37
CA THR A 46 6.94 14.31 -13.87
C THR A 46 7.63 15.33 -12.97
N GLN A 47 6.99 15.71 -11.86
CA GLN A 47 7.54 16.62 -10.87
C GLN A 47 7.45 16.02 -9.47
N ILE A 48 8.58 16.04 -8.76
CA ILE A 48 8.73 15.54 -7.39
C ILE A 48 9.15 16.70 -6.48
N ASN A 49 8.63 16.75 -5.26
CA ASN A 49 9.00 17.74 -4.27
C ASN A 49 10.46 17.59 -3.83
N ALA A 50 11.02 18.67 -3.24
CA ALA A 50 12.39 18.68 -2.71
C ALA A 50 12.62 17.57 -1.68
N ASN A 51 11.62 17.23 -0.87
CA ASN A 51 11.72 16.17 0.15
C ASN A 51 11.86 14.75 -0.42
N GLY A 52 11.90 14.62 -1.75
CA GLY A 52 11.87 13.31 -2.40
C GLY A 52 10.45 12.80 -2.63
N GLY A 53 10.34 11.59 -3.11
CA GLY A 53 9.05 10.95 -3.35
C GLY A 53 9.12 9.84 -4.39
N GLY A 54 8.05 9.05 -4.41
CA GLY A 54 7.88 7.97 -5.38
C GLY A 54 7.12 8.41 -6.62
N PHE A 55 7.26 7.63 -7.69
CA PHE A 55 6.49 7.70 -8.92
C PHE A 55 6.28 6.30 -9.49
N ILE A 56 5.31 6.14 -10.38
CA ILE A 56 4.99 4.86 -11.02
C ILE A 56 5.10 4.99 -12.53
N ILE A 57 5.84 4.07 -13.13
CA ILE A 57 5.89 3.88 -14.58
C ILE A 57 5.11 2.62 -14.91
N ARG A 58 4.17 2.71 -15.85
CA ARG A 58 3.48 1.56 -16.42
C ARG A 58 4.08 1.27 -17.78
N VAL A 59 4.55 0.03 -17.95
CA VAL A 59 5.12 -0.47 -19.22
C VAL A 59 4.05 -1.30 -19.92
N LYS A 60 3.87 -1.04 -21.21
CA LYS A 60 3.03 -1.81 -22.13
C LYS A 60 3.91 -2.35 -23.24
N ALA A 61 4.27 -3.62 -23.17
CA ALA A 61 5.16 -4.26 -24.13
C ALA A 61 4.75 -5.73 -24.35
N ASP A 62 4.95 -6.22 -25.56
CA ASP A 62 4.66 -7.63 -25.93
C ASP A 62 5.84 -8.57 -25.62
N GLY A 63 6.99 -8.05 -25.23
CA GLY A 63 8.21 -8.80 -24.98
C GLY A 63 9.04 -8.24 -23.82
N THR A 64 10.32 -8.58 -23.82
CA THR A 64 11.25 -8.11 -22.78
C THR A 64 11.53 -6.61 -22.91
N TRP A 65 11.62 -5.96 -21.76
CA TRP A 65 11.99 -4.54 -21.67
C TRP A 65 13.06 -4.32 -20.61
N GLN A 66 13.76 -3.19 -20.73
CA GLN A 66 14.72 -2.71 -19.76
C GLN A 66 14.39 -1.27 -19.34
N ALA A 67 14.78 -0.92 -18.12
CA ALA A 67 14.60 0.41 -17.55
C ALA A 67 15.89 0.89 -16.90
N SER A 68 16.20 2.17 -17.05
CA SER A 68 17.36 2.81 -16.43
C SER A 68 17.05 4.21 -15.94
N SER A 69 17.79 4.65 -14.93
CA SER A 69 17.81 6.02 -14.43
C SER A 69 19.15 6.64 -14.75
N SER A 70 19.17 7.89 -15.22
CA SER A 70 20.42 8.63 -15.50
C SER A 70 21.17 9.03 -14.21
N GLU A 71 20.51 8.94 -13.04
CA GLU A 71 21.04 9.47 -11.79
C GLU A 71 20.92 8.47 -10.63
N THR A 72 21.95 8.39 -9.80
CA THR A 72 22.01 7.45 -8.67
C THR A 72 21.10 7.82 -7.49
N TRP A 73 20.67 9.08 -7.42
CA TRP A 73 19.72 9.56 -6.41
C TRP A 73 18.26 9.26 -6.78
N CYS A 74 18.03 8.69 -7.96
CA CYS A 74 16.74 8.17 -8.40
C CYS A 74 16.84 6.65 -8.63
N THR A 75 16.12 5.87 -7.84
CA THR A 75 16.16 4.41 -7.87
C THR A 75 14.89 3.83 -8.47
N LEU A 76 15.02 2.70 -9.16
CA LEU A 76 13.90 1.94 -9.71
C LEU A 76 13.76 0.59 -8.99
N SER A 77 12.53 0.16 -8.75
CA SER A 77 12.24 -1.13 -8.09
C SER A 77 12.69 -2.35 -8.90
N ARG A 78 12.76 -2.18 -10.24
CA ARG A 78 13.29 -3.17 -11.17
C ARG A 78 13.81 -2.46 -12.42
N THR A 79 14.80 -3.09 -13.06
CA THR A 79 15.43 -2.58 -14.28
C THR A 79 15.12 -3.42 -15.53
N SER A 80 14.28 -4.45 -15.41
CA SER A 80 13.86 -5.30 -16.53
C SER A 80 12.53 -6.00 -16.22
N GLY A 81 11.89 -6.49 -17.27
CA GLY A 81 10.68 -7.31 -17.20
C GLY A 81 10.30 -7.90 -18.55
N ASN A 82 9.15 -8.57 -18.59
CA ASN A 82 8.60 -9.16 -19.82
C ASN A 82 7.08 -8.93 -19.83
N GLY A 83 6.55 -8.51 -20.97
CA GLY A 83 5.14 -8.14 -21.11
C GLY A 83 4.80 -6.83 -20.38
N ASN A 84 3.50 -6.62 -20.15
CA ASN A 84 3.05 -5.45 -19.41
C ASN A 84 3.56 -5.48 -17.97
N GLY A 85 3.90 -4.32 -17.42
CA GLY A 85 4.47 -4.24 -16.08
C GLY A 85 4.37 -2.87 -15.44
N SER A 86 4.72 -2.82 -14.16
CA SER A 86 4.81 -1.59 -13.38
C SER A 86 6.18 -1.49 -12.72
N ILE A 87 6.77 -0.30 -12.72
CA ILE A 87 8.03 0.03 -12.07
C ILE A 87 7.74 1.15 -11.08
N SER A 88 8.04 0.93 -9.81
CA SER A 88 8.04 2.02 -8.83
C SER A 88 9.43 2.67 -8.84
N GLY A 89 9.47 3.98 -8.94
CA GLY A 89 10.68 4.77 -8.80
C GLY A 89 10.64 5.61 -7.53
N TYR A 90 11.81 5.98 -7.03
CA TYR A 90 11.94 6.84 -5.85
C TYR A 90 13.12 7.80 -6.01
N MET A 91 12.89 9.08 -5.71
CA MET A 91 13.90 10.10 -5.65
C MET A 91 14.25 10.46 -4.22
N LYS A 92 15.54 10.45 -3.89
CA LYS A 92 16.03 10.94 -2.59
C LYS A 92 15.79 12.45 -2.46
N ALA A 93 15.70 12.94 -1.21
CA ALA A 93 15.57 14.37 -0.94
C ALA A 93 16.64 15.20 -1.65
N ASN A 94 16.25 16.38 -2.11
CA ASN A 94 17.11 17.38 -2.72
C ASN A 94 17.31 18.55 -1.74
N THR A 95 18.52 18.76 -1.28
CA THR A 95 18.88 19.88 -0.39
C THR A 95 19.44 21.09 -1.16
N GLY A 96 19.67 20.92 -2.46
CA GLY A 96 20.28 21.93 -3.33
C GLY A 96 19.29 22.57 -4.30
N ALA A 97 19.82 23.07 -5.41
CA ALA A 97 19.04 23.62 -6.50
C ALA A 97 18.13 22.58 -7.14
N GLU A 98 17.13 23.03 -7.89
CA GLU A 98 16.30 22.17 -8.74
C GLU A 98 17.16 21.26 -9.61
N ARG A 99 16.78 19.99 -9.74
CA ARG A 99 17.50 18.99 -10.53
C ARG A 99 16.56 18.10 -11.32
N SER A 100 17.09 17.45 -12.35
CA SER A 100 16.29 16.55 -13.19
C SER A 100 16.99 15.22 -13.40
N VAL A 101 16.19 14.18 -13.65
CA VAL A 101 16.64 12.83 -13.98
C VAL A 101 15.89 12.36 -15.22
N ILE A 102 16.54 11.56 -16.05
CA ILE A 102 15.93 10.91 -17.21
C ILE A 102 15.75 9.43 -16.89
N ILE A 103 14.52 8.95 -17.00
CA ILE A 103 14.20 7.53 -16.95
C ILE A 103 14.00 7.04 -18.39
N THR A 104 14.71 6.02 -18.78
CA THR A 104 14.61 5.40 -20.10
C THR A 104 14.04 4.00 -19.99
N ILE A 105 13.02 3.71 -20.80
CA ILE A 105 12.45 2.37 -20.97
C ILE A 105 12.69 1.94 -22.41
N THR A 106 13.24 0.75 -22.62
CA THR A 106 13.47 0.18 -23.96
C THR A 106 12.79 -1.18 -24.08
N ALA A 107 12.09 -1.42 -25.20
CA ALA A 107 11.49 -2.71 -25.54
C ALA A 107 11.69 -2.98 -27.02
N GLY A 108 12.57 -3.92 -27.35
CA GLY A 108 12.97 -4.19 -28.75
C GLY A 108 13.61 -2.97 -29.40
N LYS A 109 12.94 -2.38 -30.38
CA LYS A 109 13.39 -1.15 -31.08
C LYS A 109 12.74 0.12 -30.56
N GLU A 110 11.78 -0.01 -29.64
CA GLU A 110 11.03 1.12 -29.11
C GLU A 110 11.69 1.65 -27.83
N GLU A 111 11.62 2.96 -27.64
CA GLU A 111 12.16 3.66 -26.49
C GLU A 111 11.16 4.71 -25.98
N ALA A 112 10.99 4.79 -24.65
CA ALA A 112 10.30 5.87 -23.98
C ALA A 112 11.25 6.56 -23.00
N LYS A 113 11.24 7.91 -22.99
CA LYS A 113 12.08 8.72 -22.08
C LYS A 113 11.21 9.68 -21.29
N PHE A 114 11.35 9.64 -19.98
CA PHE A 114 10.66 10.56 -19.08
C PHE A 114 11.69 11.43 -18.36
N THR A 115 11.57 12.74 -18.52
CA THR A 115 12.33 13.71 -17.72
C THR A 115 11.53 14.06 -16.49
N LEU A 116 12.02 13.70 -15.31
CA LEU A 116 11.42 14.05 -14.05
C LEU A 116 12.22 15.17 -13.40
N LYS A 117 11.51 16.17 -12.94
CA LYS A 117 12.04 17.36 -12.28
C LYS A 117 11.87 17.22 -10.77
N GLN A 118 12.92 17.48 -10.01
CA GLN A 118 12.82 17.58 -8.56
C GLN A 118 13.07 19.02 -8.12
N LEU A 119 12.13 19.57 -7.34
CA LEU A 119 12.17 20.95 -6.89
C LEU A 119 13.41 21.21 -6.02
N ALA A 120 13.82 22.50 -5.98
CA ALA A 120 14.91 22.97 -5.13
C ALA A 120 14.55 22.82 -3.66
N GLY A 121 15.51 22.37 -2.86
CA GLY A 121 15.44 22.42 -1.40
C GLY A 121 15.73 23.84 -0.91
N ASN A 122 14.93 24.34 0.03
CA ASN A 122 15.05 25.71 0.54
C ASN A 122 16.19 25.92 1.57
N GLY A 123 17.25 25.10 1.56
CA GLY A 123 18.39 25.25 2.48
C GLY A 123 18.07 25.16 3.99
N SER A 124 16.81 25.23 4.39
CA SER A 124 16.33 24.83 5.70
C SER A 124 16.32 23.31 5.74
N ASN A 125 16.98 22.73 6.72
CA ASN A 125 17.08 21.29 6.92
C ASN A 125 15.87 20.59 6.29
N PRO A 126 16.03 19.70 5.29
CA PRO A 126 14.96 18.82 4.93
C PRO A 126 14.50 18.22 6.25
N VAL A 127 13.19 18.19 6.50
CA VAL A 127 12.68 17.15 7.39
C VAL A 127 13.39 15.91 6.90
N PRO A 128 14.21 15.23 7.72
CA PRO A 128 14.97 14.09 7.22
C PRO A 128 13.96 13.26 6.46
N ASP A 129 14.22 13.04 5.16
CA ASP A 129 13.65 11.89 4.50
C ASP A 129 13.91 10.77 5.51
N PRO A 130 12.86 10.20 6.15
CA PRO A 130 13.14 9.18 7.14
C PRO A 130 13.97 8.19 6.35
N GLU A 131 15.30 8.24 6.60
CA GLU A 131 16.25 7.45 5.84
C GLU A 131 15.62 6.09 5.81
N LYS A 132 15.19 5.67 4.61
CA LYS A 132 14.73 4.28 4.45
C LYS A 132 15.87 3.50 5.05
N PRO A 133 15.73 2.93 6.27
CA PRO A 133 16.87 2.47 7.03
C PRO A 133 17.70 1.61 6.11
N SER A 134 19.00 1.87 6.01
CA SER A 134 19.89 1.15 5.12
C SER A 134 19.69 -0.36 5.36
N GLY A 135 19.12 -1.07 4.40
CA GLY A 135 18.61 -2.45 4.56
C GLY A 135 17.13 -2.62 4.20
N TYR A 136 16.31 -1.57 4.23
CA TYR A 136 14.90 -1.63 3.80
C TYR A 136 14.67 -1.11 2.38
N ALA A 137 15.75 -0.80 1.65
CA ALA A 137 15.69 -0.33 0.27
C ALA A 137 15.00 -1.28 -0.72
N SER A 138 14.78 -2.54 -0.32
CA SER A 138 14.09 -3.58 -1.10
C SER A 138 12.66 -3.86 -0.66
N MET A 139 12.04 -2.99 0.16
CA MET A 139 10.64 -3.18 0.59
C MET A 139 9.72 -2.82 -0.56
N LEU A 140 9.37 -3.82 -1.37
CA LEU A 140 8.50 -3.68 -2.55
C LEU A 140 7.06 -3.31 -2.18
N GLU A 141 6.67 -3.57 -0.92
CA GLU A 141 5.34 -3.27 -0.38
C GLU A 141 5.08 -1.78 -0.12
N ILE A 142 6.10 -0.93 -0.11
CA ILE A 142 5.93 0.48 0.25
C ILE A 142 5.32 1.27 -0.90
N PRO A 143 4.11 1.84 -0.73
CA PRO A 143 3.52 2.74 -1.72
C PRO A 143 4.31 4.04 -1.90
N ALA A 144 4.00 4.77 -2.96
CA ALA A 144 4.48 6.14 -3.11
C ALA A 144 4.00 7.01 -1.94
N LEU A 145 4.91 7.76 -1.33
CA LEU A 145 4.58 8.64 -0.23
C LEU A 145 3.86 9.89 -0.71
N LYS A 146 2.83 10.34 0.01
CA LYS A 146 2.27 11.67 -0.19
C LYS A 146 3.25 12.76 0.22
N GLY A 147 4.03 12.47 1.27
CA GLY A 147 5.04 13.40 1.78
C GLY A 147 4.43 14.69 2.37
N GLY A 148 5.30 15.69 2.58
CA GLY A 148 4.92 16.99 3.14
C GLY A 148 4.98 17.04 4.67
N SER A 149 5.04 18.25 5.24
CA SER A 149 5.24 18.49 6.67
C SER A 149 4.12 17.99 7.59
N MET A 150 2.95 17.67 7.02
CA MET A 150 1.79 17.15 7.76
C MET A 150 1.66 15.63 7.66
N ASN A 151 2.65 14.95 7.09
CA ASN A 151 2.68 13.49 6.97
C ASN A 151 4.01 12.95 7.50
N GLN A 152 3.97 11.77 8.09
CA GLN A 152 5.17 11.07 8.57
C GLN A 152 5.18 9.64 8.08
N PHE A 153 6.29 9.24 7.45
CA PHE A 153 6.57 7.82 7.16
C PHE A 153 7.23 7.19 8.38
N ILE A 154 6.75 6.02 8.78
CA ILE A 154 7.26 5.24 9.92
C ILE A 154 7.44 3.79 9.49
N THR A 155 8.52 3.15 9.92
CA THR A 155 8.70 1.69 9.88
C THR A 155 8.91 1.19 11.30
N HIS A 156 7.94 0.46 11.82
CA HIS A 156 8.12 -0.25 13.10
C HIS A 156 8.96 -1.50 12.87
N THR A 157 9.87 -1.76 13.79
CA THR A 157 10.79 -2.89 13.73
C THR A 157 10.81 -3.67 15.04
N THR A 158 11.22 -4.93 14.96
CA THR A 158 11.52 -5.77 16.12
C THR A 158 12.91 -6.36 15.99
N LYS A 159 13.63 -6.47 17.12
CA LYS A 159 14.95 -7.12 17.14
C LYS A 159 14.83 -8.62 17.24
N ARG A 160 15.53 -9.32 16.34
CA ARG A 160 15.70 -10.78 16.40
C ARG A 160 17.17 -11.12 16.12
N ASN A 161 17.81 -11.83 17.04
CA ASN A 161 19.24 -12.19 16.93
C ASN A 161 20.13 -10.98 16.61
N GLY A 162 19.88 -9.84 17.24
CA GLY A 162 20.65 -8.60 17.05
C GLY A 162 20.36 -7.82 15.77
N LYS A 163 19.46 -8.30 14.90
CA LYS A 163 19.04 -7.63 13.66
C LYS A 163 17.63 -7.06 13.78
N ASP A 164 17.41 -5.90 13.19
CA ASP A 164 16.08 -5.30 13.08
C ASP A 164 15.31 -5.90 11.90
N TYR A 165 14.07 -6.28 12.17
CA TYR A 165 13.12 -6.79 11.17
C TYR A 165 11.89 -5.90 11.14
N PRO A 166 11.44 -5.44 9.95
CA PRO A 166 10.21 -4.65 9.82
C PRO A 166 9.00 -5.43 10.32
N THR A 167 8.21 -4.80 11.16
CA THR A 167 6.89 -5.29 11.56
C THR A 167 5.88 -4.85 10.53
N TYR A 168 5.81 -3.55 10.27
CA TYR A 168 5.06 -2.91 9.20
C TYR A 168 5.56 -1.48 8.99
N SER A 169 5.23 -0.90 7.84
CA SER A 169 5.46 0.50 7.53
C SER A 169 4.13 1.21 7.29
N LEU A 170 4.12 2.52 7.49
CA LEU A 170 2.95 3.36 7.28
C LEU A 170 3.32 4.77 6.85
N GLU A 171 2.37 5.47 6.22
CA GLU A 171 2.41 6.92 6.11
C GLU A 171 1.23 7.51 6.86
N TYR A 172 1.53 8.27 7.91
CA TYR A 172 0.57 8.84 8.84
C TYR A 172 0.29 10.30 8.52
N SER A 173 -0.97 10.70 8.54
CA SER A 173 -1.38 12.09 8.43
C SER A 173 -1.61 12.73 9.80
N TYR A 174 -0.87 13.78 10.09
CA TYR A 174 -1.08 14.59 11.30
C TYR A 174 -2.43 15.31 11.27
N LYS A 175 -2.87 15.75 10.06
CA LYS A 175 -4.16 16.43 9.87
C LYS A 175 -5.34 15.54 10.24
N TYR A 176 -5.31 14.29 9.77
CA TYR A 176 -6.42 13.35 9.95
C TYR A 176 -6.24 12.40 11.13
N LYS A 177 -5.06 12.43 11.78
CA LYS A 177 -4.67 11.49 12.86
C LYS A 177 -4.91 10.04 12.46
N HIS A 178 -4.56 9.68 11.23
CA HIS A 178 -4.82 8.38 10.63
C HIS A 178 -3.78 8.05 9.57
N SER A 179 -3.46 6.77 9.39
CA SER A 179 -2.57 6.30 8.32
C SER A 179 -3.31 6.22 6.99
N TYR A 180 -2.68 6.72 5.93
CA TYR A 180 -3.19 6.53 4.57
C TYR A 180 -3.15 5.07 4.16
N TRP A 181 -2.09 4.36 4.58
CA TRP A 181 -1.87 2.96 4.32
C TRP A 181 -0.94 2.35 5.36
N ILE A 182 -1.03 1.03 5.48
CA ILE A 182 -0.09 0.16 6.20
C ILE A 182 0.43 -0.85 5.20
N ALA A 183 1.75 -1.06 5.18
CA ALA A 183 2.42 -2.00 4.30
C ALA A 183 3.29 -2.98 5.11
N TYR A 184 3.23 -4.26 4.77
CA TYR A 184 3.98 -5.31 5.43
C TYR A 184 4.13 -6.54 4.52
N ARG A 185 4.94 -7.48 4.95
CA ARG A 185 5.16 -8.72 4.20
C ARG A 185 5.08 -9.94 5.09
N PHE A 186 4.77 -11.06 4.48
CA PHE A 186 5.01 -12.39 5.02
C PHE A 186 6.18 -13.02 4.27
N ASP A 187 7.08 -13.61 5.00
CA ASP A 187 8.20 -14.41 4.51
C ASP A 187 8.56 -15.49 5.55
N ASN A 188 9.58 -16.28 5.30
CA ASN A 188 10.01 -17.34 6.23
C ASN A 188 10.47 -16.85 7.61
N THR A 189 10.58 -15.52 7.81
CA THR A 189 10.92 -14.91 9.09
C THR A 189 9.70 -14.49 9.89
N THR A 190 8.51 -14.52 9.33
CA THR A 190 7.26 -14.02 9.94
C THR A 190 6.36 -15.10 10.52
N GLY A 191 6.80 -16.36 10.49
CA GLY A 191 6.10 -17.47 11.13
C GLY A 191 6.16 -17.40 12.65
N GLY A 192 5.06 -17.71 13.33
CA GLY A 192 4.98 -17.75 14.80
C GLY A 192 3.54 -17.73 15.30
N ASN A 193 3.38 -18.01 16.60
CA ASN A 193 2.08 -17.98 17.25
C ASN A 193 2.23 -17.66 18.75
N VAL A 194 2.61 -16.43 19.06
CA VAL A 194 2.66 -15.94 20.46
C VAL A 194 1.29 -15.54 21.01
N GLY A 195 0.24 -15.69 20.19
CA GLY A 195 -1.10 -15.26 20.54
C GLY A 195 -1.31 -13.74 20.48
N ARG A 196 -2.53 -13.31 20.83
CA ARG A 196 -2.91 -11.90 20.86
C ARG A 196 -2.41 -11.26 22.16
N ASN A 197 -1.58 -10.22 22.03
CA ASN A 197 -1.03 -9.44 23.14
C ASN A 197 -1.56 -7.99 23.06
N GLU A 198 -2.81 -7.80 23.42
CA GLU A 198 -3.49 -6.51 23.31
C GLU A 198 -2.79 -5.41 24.14
N ALA A 199 -2.45 -4.30 23.50
CA ALA A 199 -1.69 -3.21 24.08
C ALA A 199 -2.01 -1.87 23.39
N TYR A 200 -3.30 -1.49 23.28
CA TYR A 200 -3.70 -0.23 22.67
C TYR A 200 -3.03 0.98 23.34
N LYS A 201 -2.27 1.72 22.56
CA LYS A 201 -1.61 2.96 23.00
C LYS A 201 -1.32 3.87 21.81
N PRO A 202 -1.12 5.18 22.04
CA PRO A 202 -0.58 6.07 21.02
C PRO A 202 0.72 5.50 20.44
N ASP A 203 0.94 5.74 19.14
CA ASP A 203 2.20 5.34 18.50
C ASP A 203 3.37 6.16 19.07
N PRO A 204 4.41 5.51 19.62
CA PRO A 204 5.53 6.22 20.24
C PRO A 204 6.40 7.01 19.25
N GLU A 205 6.34 6.68 17.95
CA GLU A 205 7.09 7.40 16.91
C GLU A 205 6.40 8.70 16.46
N LEU A 206 5.15 8.93 16.90
CA LEU A 206 4.39 10.14 16.57
C LEU A 206 4.50 11.21 17.66
N PRO A 207 4.63 12.51 17.29
CA PRO A 207 4.48 13.58 18.25
C PRO A 207 3.12 13.50 18.95
N SER A 208 3.11 13.61 20.26
CA SER A 208 1.94 13.35 21.12
C SER A 208 0.68 14.16 20.75
N GLN A 209 0.86 15.39 20.23
CA GLN A 209 -0.25 16.24 19.78
C GLN A 209 -0.96 15.73 18.52
N TYR A 210 -0.27 14.93 17.73
CA TYR A 210 -0.80 14.37 16.47
C TYR A 210 -1.17 12.89 16.58
N ALA A 211 -0.69 12.19 17.61
CA ALA A 211 -0.98 10.79 17.81
C ALA A 211 -2.45 10.55 18.15
N ALA A 212 -3.11 9.64 17.44
CA ALA A 212 -4.43 9.13 17.81
C ALA A 212 -4.36 8.39 19.14
N LYS A 213 -5.45 8.42 19.92
CA LYS A 213 -5.53 7.81 21.23
C LYS A 213 -6.65 6.77 21.29
N HIS A 214 -6.49 5.79 22.17
CA HIS A 214 -7.53 4.77 22.40
C HIS A 214 -8.89 5.39 22.74
N ASN A 215 -8.89 6.45 23.56
CA ASN A 215 -10.13 7.12 23.99
C ASN A 215 -10.85 7.87 22.86
N ASP A 216 -10.20 8.17 21.75
CA ASP A 216 -10.84 8.80 20.59
C ASP A 216 -11.94 7.91 19.98
N TYR A 217 -11.91 6.61 20.29
CA TYR A 217 -12.93 5.63 19.86
C TYR A 217 -14.07 5.43 20.86
N THR A 218 -13.97 6.00 22.05
CA THR A 218 -15.00 5.83 23.09
C THR A 218 -16.27 6.56 22.66
N ASN A 219 -17.39 5.82 22.61
CA ASN A 219 -18.70 6.32 22.17
C ASN A 219 -18.72 6.87 20.72
N SER A 220 -17.72 6.55 19.89
CA SER A 220 -17.64 7.02 18.51
C SER A 220 -18.63 6.29 17.57
N GLY A 221 -19.20 5.16 17.98
CA GLY A 221 -20.00 4.29 17.10
C GLY A 221 -19.16 3.40 16.17
N TYR A 222 -17.83 3.51 16.20
CA TYR A 222 -16.93 2.72 15.39
C TYR A 222 -16.11 1.73 16.22
N THR A 223 -15.73 0.62 15.60
CA THR A 223 -14.78 -0.33 16.16
C THR A 223 -13.33 0.08 15.84
N ARG A 224 -12.41 -0.41 16.64
CA ARG A 224 -10.97 -0.26 16.43
C ARG A 224 -10.50 -1.32 15.45
N GLY A 225 -10.63 -1.04 14.16
CA GLY A 225 -10.23 -1.96 13.10
C GLY A 225 -8.73 -1.88 12.85
N HIS A 226 -8.05 -3.02 12.89
CA HIS A 226 -6.64 -3.10 12.52
C HIS A 226 -6.47 -2.97 11.01
N LEU A 227 -5.46 -2.23 10.56
CA LEU A 227 -4.99 -2.29 9.17
C LEU A 227 -4.03 -3.46 9.00
N CYS A 228 -2.96 -3.56 9.79
CA CYS A 228 -2.16 -4.78 9.94
C CYS A 228 -2.76 -5.61 11.07
N ALA A 229 -3.38 -6.73 10.76
CA ALA A 229 -4.05 -7.57 11.77
C ALA A 229 -3.07 -8.10 12.82
N SER A 230 -3.51 -8.24 14.07
CA SER A 230 -2.66 -8.76 15.14
C SER A 230 -2.23 -10.21 14.87
N SER A 231 -3.08 -11.01 14.22
CA SER A 231 -2.77 -12.36 13.76
C SER A 231 -1.64 -12.42 12.73
N ASP A 232 -1.44 -11.36 11.96
CA ASP A 232 -0.40 -11.30 10.93
C ASP A 232 1.00 -11.08 11.54
N ARG A 233 1.11 -10.74 12.81
CA ARG A 233 2.35 -10.37 13.51
C ARG A 233 2.54 -11.14 14.82
N GLN A 234 2.36 -12.46 14.77
CA GLN A 234 2.50 -13.34 15.92
C GLN A 234 3.87 -14.02 16.04
N TYR A 235 4.85 -13.59 15.30
CA TYR A 235 6.21 -14.13 15.38
C TYR A 235 6.99 -13.67 16.61
N SER A 236 6.57 -12.58 17.27
CA SER A 236 7.07 -12.15 18.58
C SER A 236 6.01 -11.35 19.33
N LYS A 237 6.10 -11.33 20.66
CA LYS A 237 5.21 -10.52 21.51
C LYS A 237 5.31 -9.04 21.17
N GLU A 238 6.52 -8.51 20.97
CA GLU A 238 6.76 -7.13 20.59
C GLU A 238 6.09 -6.78 19.25
N ALA A 239 6.30 -7.60 18.22
CA ALA A 239 5.68 -7.38 16.92
C ALA A 239 4.15 -7.39 17.01
N ASN A 240 3.58 -8.29 17.82
CA ASN A 240 2.14 -8.34 18.03
C ASN A 240 1.64 -7.09 18.77
N GLN A 241 2.33 -6.64 19.82
CA GLN A 241 1.98 -5.41 20.54
C GLN A 241 2.04 -4.15 19.67
N GLN A 242 2.98 -4.08 18.73
CA GLN A 242 3.07 -2.94 17.79
C GLN A 242 1.81 -2.83 16.92
N THR A 243 1.10 -3.94 16.61
CA THR A 243 -0.15 -3.86 15.85
C THR A 243 -1.27 -3.12 16.58
N PHE A 244 -1.16 -2.91 17.89
CA PHE A 244 -2.10 -2.14 18.72
C PHE A 244 -1.74 -0.66 18.86
N TYR A 245 -0.71 -0.17 18.18
CA TYR A 245 -0.48 1.26 18.07
C TYR A 245 -1.63 1.93 17.32
N MET A 246 -2.13 3.05 17.85
CA MET A 246 -3.30 3.71 17.29
C MET A 246 -3.10 4.24 15.87
N SER A 247 -1.86 4.36 15.39
CA SER A 247 -1.52 4.61 13.99
C SER A 247 -1.90 3.46 13.03
N ASN A 248 -1.97 2.23 13.56
CA ASN A 248 -2.44 1.04 12.83
C ASN A 248 -3.95 0.83 12.92
N ILE A 249 -4.68 1.67 13.62
CA ILE A 249 -6.11 1.50 13.90
C ILE A 249 -6.94 2.47 13.06
N SER A 250 -7.95 1.93 12.41
CA SER A 250 -8.91 2.66 11.58
C SER A 250 -10.31 2.60 12.21
N PRO A 251 -11.10 3.68 12.20
CA PRO A 251 -12.49 3.63 12.57
C PRO A 251 -13.26 2.82 11.52
N GLN A 252 -13.80 1.68 11.94
CA GLN A 252 -14.52 0.76 11.07
C GLN A 252 -15.92 0.49 11.60
N SER A 253 -16.91 0.36 10.70
CA SER A 253 -18.25 -0.06 11.10
C SER A 253 -18.21 -1.48 11.68
N GLY A 254 -18.70 -1.66 12.90
CA GLY A 254 -18.86 -2.98 13.49
C GLY A 254 -19.89 -3.83 12.76
N ASN A 255 -20.94 -3.19 12.23
CA ASN A 255 -22.00 -3.89 11.51
C ASN A 255 -21.70 -3.97 10.01
N GLY A 256 -21.58 -5.20 9.49
CA GLY A 256 -21.44 -5.47 8.06
C GLY A 256 -20.03 -5.27 7.48
N PHE A 257 -19.09 -4.63 8.19
CA PHE A 257 -17.75 -4.42 7.68
C PHE A 257 -16.66 -5.12 8.49
N ASN A 258 -16.57 -4.88 9.81
CA ASN A 258 -15.55 -5.45 10.69
C ASN A 258 -16.19 -6.32 11.80
N GLN A 259 -16.84 -7.37 11.40
CA GLN A 259 -17.34 -8.45 12.27
C GLN A 259 -17.11 -9.80 11.61
N SER A 260 -17.24 -10.88 12.37
CA SER A 260 -17.05 -12.24 11.85
C SER A 260 -17.90 -12.48 10.59
N GLY A 261 -17.27 -12.96 9.51
CA GLY A 261 -17.92 -13.22 8.24
C GLY A 261 -18.20 -11.99 7.37
N SER A 262 -17.83 -10.78 7.80
CA SER A 262 -17.96 -9.55 7.01
C SER A 262 -16.83 -9.37 6.01
N ALA A 263 -16.94 -8.36 5.14
CA ALA A 263 -16.00 -8.13 4.05
C ALA A 263 -14.55 -7.94 4.55
N TRP A 264 -14.32 -7.13 5.58
CA TRP A 264 -12.98 -6.91 6.12
C TRP A 264 -12.41 -8.17 6.76
N ASN A 265 -13.16 -8.83 7.62
CA ASN A 265 -12.76 -10.07 8.27
C ASN A 265 -12.47 -11.18 7.26
N THR A 266 -13.34 -11.37 6.24
CA THR A 266 -13.09 -12.34 5.17
C THR A 266 -11.81 -12.05 4.38
N GLY A 267 -11.50 -10.76 4.15
CA GLY A 267 -10.26 -10.33 3.53
C GLY A 267 -9.04 -10.65 4.40
N GLU A 268 -9.14 -10.39 5.71
CA GLU A 268 -8.07 -10.72 6.67
C GLU A 268 -7.82 -12.23 6.73
N ASP A 269 -8.87 -13.06 6.80
CA ASP A 269 -8.75 -14.52 6.82
C ASP A 269 -8.00 -15.05 5.59
N LYS A 270 -8.27 -14.48 4.40
CA LYS A 270 -7.55 -14.84 3.18
C LYS A 270 -6.08 -14.44 3.22
N VAL A 271 -5.79 -13.21 3.64
CA VAL A 271 -4.40 -12.73 3.77
C VAL A 271 -3.63 -13.61 4.76
N GLN A 272 -4.24 -13.98 5.88
CA GLN A 272 -3.64 -14.87 6.88
C GLN A 272 -3.38 -16.26 6.31
N ALA A 273 -4.33 -16.84 5.58
CA ALA A 273 -4.16 -18.15 4.95
C ALA A 273 -2.99 -18.15 3.95
N TRP A 274 -2.88 -17.11 3.12
CA TRP A 274 -1.76 -16.94 2.21
C TRP A 274 -0.44 -16.74 2.96
N GLY A 275 -0.43 -15.85 3.97
CA GLY A 275 0.74 -15.57 4.79
C GLY A 275 1.25 -16.79 5.55
N TYR A 276 0.34 -17.62 6.05
CA TYR A 276 0.69 -18.89 6.71
C TYR A 276 1.40 -19.87 5.75
N ASN A 277 0.96 -19.96 4.51
CA ASN A 277 1.61 -20.79 3.50
C ASN A 277 2.98 -20.23 3.12
N ILE A 278 3.07 -18.92 2.90
CA ILE A 278 4.31 -18.22 2.52
C ILE A 278 5.36 -18.29 3.63
N SER A 279 4.99 -18.20 4.90
CA SER A 279 5.95 -18.28 6.01
C SER A 279 6.69 -19.62 6.10
N ARG A 280 6.28 -20.60 5.31
CA ARG A 280 6.90 -21.95 5.19
C ARG A 280 7.59 -22.18 3.84
N SER A 281 7.69 -21.16 3.02
CA SER A 281 8.29 -21.19 1.68
C SER A 281 9.49 -20.25 1.60
N THR A 282 10.10 -20.19 0.44
CA THR A 282 11.14 -19.20 0.09
C THR A 282 10.55 -17.95 -0.55
N ASP A 283 9.24 -17.90 -0.74
CA ASP A 283 8.54 -16.79 -1.36
C ASP A 283 8.24 -15.65 -0.37
N THR A 284 7.75 -14.55 -0.89
CA THR A 284 7.32 -13.39 -0.09
C THR A 284 5.95 -12.91 -0.57
N LEU A 285 5.01 -12.75 0.37
CA LEU A 285 3.73 -12.09 0.12
C LEU A 285 3.82 -10.66 0.63
N TYR A 286 3.64 -9.70 -0.26
CA TYR A 286 3.55 -8.28 0.08
C TYR A 286 2.09 -7.86 0.25
N VAL A 287 1.81 -7.15 1.33
CA VAL A 287 0.46 -6.72 1.69
C VAL A 287 0.45 -5.21 1.92
N VAL A 288 -0.48 -4.54 1.27
CA VAL A 288 -0.79 -3.13 1.53
C VAL A 288 -2.27 -3.02 1.83
N LYS A 289 -2.61 -2.40 2.94
CA LYS A 289 -3.99 -2.09 3.33
C LYS A 289 -4.09 -0.60 3.62
N GLY A 290 -5.17 0.01 3.22
CA GLY A 290 -5.40 1.43 3.44
C GLY A 290 -6.79 1.84 3.00
N GLY A 291 -7.06 3.12 3.13
CA GLY A 291 -8.32 3.72 2.71
C GLY A 291 -8.10 5.15 2.23
N THR A 292 -9.05 5.65 1.49
CA THR A 292 -9.05 7.06 1.13
C THR A 292 -9.50 7.86 2.35
N ILE A 293 -8.65 8.79 2.80
CA ILE A 293 -9.00 9.77 3.84
C ILE A 293 -8.89 11.17 3.25
N GLY A 294 -9.89 11.99 3.50
CA GLY A 294 -9.96 13.35 2.96
C GLY A 294 -11.16 14.13 3.49
N GLU A 295 -11.21 15.43 3.19
CA GLU A 295 -12.33 16.28 3.56
C GLU A 295 -13.62 15.81 2.87
N GLY A 296 -14.71 15.76 3.60
CA GLY A 296 -16.03 15.34 3.10
C GLY A 296 -16.20 13.83 2.91
N MET A 297 -15.18 13.00 3.16
CA MET A 297 -15.30 11.54 3.07
C MET A 297 -15.78 10.92 4.38
N ILE A 298 -15.54 11.56 5.51
CA ILE A 298 -16.10 11.17 6.81
C ILE A 298 -17.41 11.91 6.96
N LYS A 299 -18.52 11.25 6.63
CA LYS A 299 -19.86 11.81 6.84
C LYS A 299 -20.34 11.41 8.22
N GLY A 300 -20.57 12.42 9.06
CA GLY A 300 -21.32 12.33 10.29
C GLY A 300 -20.51 11.83 11.48
N TYR A 301 -20.03 12.77 12.20
CA TYR A 301 -19.86 12.70 13.64
C TYR A 301 -20.96 13.55 14.26
#